data_1d8ad7122da46c0d60e383bcb91fbe3c
#
_entry.id   1d8ad7122da46c0d60e383bcb91fbe3c
#
_cell.length_a   1.000
_cell.length_b   1.000
_cell.length_c   1.000
_cell.angle_alpha   90.00
_cell.angle_beta   90.00
_cell.angle_gamma   90.00
#
_symmetry.space_group_name_H-M   'P 1'
#
loop_
_entity.id
_entity.type
_entity.pdbx_description
1 polymer ?
#
loop_
_entity_poly.entity_id
_entity_poly.type
_entity_poly.pdbx_seq_one_letter_code
_entity_poly.pdbx_strand_id
1 'polypeptide(L)'
;MKKIVVSIVLTVFLFFDYPTVFAQNAGRTRVVILGTGTPNADPERSGPGVAIVVDSTAYLVDCGPGIVRRAAAAARKGVKGLDAKNLEHVFISHLHSDHTIGLPDLIFTTWVLERENPLRAFGPAGLKEMTDHLLKAYASDIENRLDGLQPATKNGYHVETREIRPGVVYEDERVRVTAFYVDHGTWKESFGYRFDTPDRSVVVSGDCIPSPELIRFAKGCDVLIHEVFSTEGFKRRPPEWQRYHARSHTSTAQLADIARQTQPGLLVMYHQLFWGTTDDELVKEIRAAGYDGNVVSAKDLDVY
;
A
#
# COMPACT_ATOMS: atom_id res chain seq x y z
N MET A 1 -20.59 -16.43 83.24
CA MET A 1 -21.25 -16.37 81.94
C MET A 1 -20.27 -15.74 80.95
N LYS A 2 -19.57 -16.54 80.11
CA LYS A 2 -18.61 -16.05 79.09
C LYS A 2 -19.39 -15.84 77.79
N LYS A 3 -19.36 -14.58 77.26
CA LYS A 3 -19.94 -14.25 75.96
C LYS A 3 -18.95 -14.63 74.93
N ILE A 4 -19.31 -15.52 73.97
CA ILE A 4 -18.59 -15.88 72.80
C ILE A 4 -19.01 -14.87 71.73
N VAL A 5 -18.00 -14.08 71.19
CA VAL A 5 -18.18 -13.22 70.04
C VAL A 5 -17.74 -14.03 68.84
N VAL A 6 -18.64 -14.33 67.92
CA VAL A 6 -18.34 -14.97 66.63
C VAL A 6 -18.13 -13.86 65.62
N SER A 7 -16.89 -13.68 65.15
CA SER A 7 -16.56 -12.81 64.05
C SER A 7 -16.78 -13.55 62.72
N ILE A 8 -17.72 -13.09 61.92
CA ILE A 8 -17.93 -13.55 60.53
C ILE A 8 -17.00 -12.76 59.65
N VAL A 9 -15.99 -13.43 59.08
CA VAL A 9 -15.14 -12.85 58.02
C VAL A 9 -15.81 -13.07 56.66
N LEU A 10 -16.29 -11.98 56.08
CA LEU A 10 -16.88 -11.97 54.76
C LEU A 10 -15.76 -11.88 53.70
N THR A 11 -15.44 -12.99 53.05
CA THR A 11 -14.47 -13.02 51.97
C THR A 11 -15.16 -12.59 50.67
N VAL A 12 -14.87 -11.36 50.19
CA VAL A 12 -15.34 -10.87 48.92
C VAL A 12 -14.41 -11.39 47.82
N PHE A 13 -14.90 -12.29 46.99
CA PHE A 13 -14.21 -12.70 45.76
C PHE A 13 -14.47 -11.62 44.70
N LEU A 14 -13.44 -10.83 44.42
CA LEU A 14 -13.41 -9.96 43.24
C LEU A 14 -13.07 -10.83 42.02
N PHE A 15 -14.06 -11.12 41.19
CA PHE A 15 -13.84 -11.66 39.86
C PHE A 15 -13.33 -10.52 38.98
N PHE A 16 -12.03 -10.56 38.68
CA PHE A 16 -11.47 -9.76 37.58
C PHE A 16 -11.84 -10.46 36.27
N ASP A 17 -12.82 -9.91 35.57
CA ASP A 17 -13.01 -10.23 34.15
C ASP A 17 -11.79 -9.73 33.38
N TYR A 18 -10.85 -10.63 33.11
CA TYR A 18 -9.83 -10.37 32.07
C TYR A 18 -10.55 -10.42 30.73
N PRO A 19 -10.50 -9.33 29.92
CA PRO A 19 -10.97 -9.43 28.57
C PRO A 19 -10.11 -10.50 27.88
N THR A 20 -10.72 -11.62 27.52
CA THR A 20 -10.13 -12.57 26.58
C THR A 20 -9.94 -11.83 25.27
N VAL A 21 -8.71 -11.35 25.05
CA VAL A 21 -8.27 -10.94 23.71
C VAL A 21 -8.34 -12.22 22.88
N PHE A 22 -9.43 -12.36 22.12
CA PHE A 22 -9.47 -13.32 21.04
C PHE A 22 -8.29 -12.97 20.14
N ALA A 23 -7.22 -13.76 20.20
CA ALA A 23 -6.25 -13.80 19.11
C ALA A 23 -7.07 -14.20 17.88
N GLN A 24 -7.51 -13.21 17.09
CA GLN A 24 -7.96 -13.47 15.75
C GLN A 24 -6.82 -14.26 15.11
N ASN A 25 -7.12 -15.45 14.61
CA ASN A 25 -6.20 -16.16 13.73
C ASN A 25 -5.77 -15.14 12.67
N ALA A 26 -4.59 -14.58 12.84
CA ALA A 26 -4.06 -13.63 11.89
C ALA A 26 -3.96 -14.40 10.57
N GLY A 27 -4.75 -14.02 9.57
CA GLY A 27 -4.71 -14.62 8.24
C GLY A 27 -3.27 -14.61 7.73
N ARG A 28 -2.95 -15.48 6.82
CA ARG A 28 -1.62 -15.54 6.20
C ARG A 28 -1.27 -14.25 5.48
N THR A 29 -2.29 -13.51 5.00
CA THR A 29 -2.12 -12.27 4.24
C THR A 29 -2.46 -11.04 5.07
N ARG A 30 -1.55 -10.08 5.08
CA ARG A 30 -1.74 -8.74 5.66
C ARG A 30 -1.55 -7.69 4.58
N VAL A 31 -2.42 -6.71 4.56
CA VAL A 31 -2.32 -5.53 3.70
C VAL A 31 -1.83 -4.37 4.55
N VAL A 32 -0.69 -3.79 4.22
CA VAL A 32 -0.08 -2.68 4.96
C VAL A 32 -0.01 -1.46 4.07
N ILE A 33 -0.61 -0.37 4.49
CA ILE A 33 -0.48 0.92 3.80
C ILE A 33 0.82 1.56 4.25
N LEU A 34 1.82 1.58 3.39
CA LEU A 34 3.13 2.16 3.70
C LEU A 34 3.14 3.67 3.52
N GLY A 35 2.30 4.17 2.61
CA GLY A 35 2.16 5.60 2.41
C GLY A 35 0.84 5.93 1.71
N THR A 36 0.23 7.00 2.16
CA THR A 36 -1.06 7.50 1.69
C THR A 36 -0.95 8.86 0.98
N GLY A 37 0.26 9.42 0.95
CA GLY A 37 0.52 10.74 0.38
C GLY A 37 0.32 10.80 -1.13
N THR A 38 0.44 12.00 -1.64
CA THR A 38 0.32 12.40 -3.05
C THR A 38 1.55 13.24 -3.39
N PRO A 39 1.67 13.88 -4.56
CA PRO A 39 2.79 14.81 -4.81
C PRO A 39 2.90 15.97 -3.82
N ASN A 40 1.88 16.22 -2.98
CA ASN A 40 1.97 17.22 -1.93
C ASN A 40 2.92 16.78 -0.81
N ALA A 41 3.84 17.63 -0.43
CA ALA A 41 4.83 17.33 0.60
C ALA A 41 4.20 17.42 2.01
N ASP A 42 3.36 16.46 2.35
CA ASP A 42 2.77 16.31 3.69
C ASP A 42 3.76 15.54 4.58
N PRO A 43 4.26 16.12 5.69
CA PRO A 43 5.22 15.45 6.56
C PRO A 43 4.65 14.22 7.29
N GLU A 44 3.33 14.15 7.45
CA GLU A 44 2.65 13.04 8.15
C GLU A 44 2.29 11.87 7.21
N ARG A 45 2.44 12.06 5.88
CA ARG A 45 2.05 11.09 4.87
C ARG A 45 3.22 10.82 3.91
N SER A 46 3.76 9.64 3.95
CA SER A 46 4.73 9.17 2.93
C SER A 46 4.05 9.02 1.58
N GLY A 47 4.82 9.08 0.51
CA GLY A 47 4.29 8.88 -0.83
C GLY A 47 3.61 7.52 -1.02
N PRO A 48 2.80 7.36 -2.07
CA PRO A 48 1.95 6.19 -2.23
C PRO A 48 2.76 4.89 -2.23
N GLY A 49 2.27 3.93 -1.44
CA GLY A 49 2.88 2.61 -1.36
C GLY A 49 2.05 1.66 -0.52
N VAL A 50 1.84 0.48 -1.05
CA VAL A 50 1.09 -0.60 -0.40
C VAL A 50 1.96 -1.85 -0.34
N ALA A 51 1.91 -2.60 0.75
CA ALA A 51 2.53 -3.91 0.85
C ALA A 51 1.48 -4.99 1.08
N ILE A 52 1.46 -6.00 0.22
CA ILE A 52 0.77 -7.26 0.43
C ILE A 52 1.81 -8.23 1.02
N VAL A 53 1.62 -8.63 2.27
CA VAL A 53 2.54 -9.51 2.98
C VAL A 53 1.87 -10.85 3.20
N VAL A 54 2.40 -11.89 2.56
CA VAL A 54 1.91 -13.26 2.71
C VAL A 54 2.93 -14.06 3.51
N ASP A 55 2.54 -14.55 4.67
CA ASP A 55 3.43 -15.14 5.68
C ASP A 55 4.57 -14.15 6.05
N SER A 56 5.75 -14.31 5.46
CA SER A 56 6.93 -13.43 5.66
C SER A 56 7.45 -12.79 4.37
N THR A 57 6.76 -12.95 3.25
CA THR A 57 7.16 -12.38 1.95
C THR A 57 6.34 -11.13 1.64
N ALA A 58 7.01 -10.05 1.27
CA ALA A 58 6.38 -8.78 0.93
C ALA A 58 6.36 -8.53 -0.59
N TYR A 59 5.22 -8.09 -1.09
CA TYR A 59 4.98 -7.65 -2.46
C TYR A 59 4.52 -6.21 -2.40
N LEU A 60 5.36 -5.29 -2.89
CA LEU A 60 5.09 -3.85 -2.83
C LEU A 60 4.33 -3.40 -4.08
N VAL A 61 3.39 -2.50 -3.94
CA VAL A 61 2.79 -1.74 -5.04
C VAL A 61 3.17 -0.29 -4.86
N ASP A 62 3.83 0.25 -5.87
CA ASP A 62 4.44 1.57 -5.91
C ASP A 62 5.55 1.80 -4.88
N CYS A 63 6.32 2.84 -5.12
CA CYS A 63 7.52 3.15 -4.37
C CYS A 63 7.66 4.67 -4.20
N GLY A 64 6.70 5.27 -3.51
CA GLY A 64 6.72 6.69 -3.17
C GLY A 64 7.83 7.06 -2.17
N PRO A 65 8.08 8.36 -1.95
CA PRO A 65 9.09 8.80 -1.00
C PRO A 65 8.79 8.29 0.41
N GLY A 66 9.82 7.74 1.07
CA GLY A 66 9.71 7.24 2.45
C GLY A 66 9.33 5.76 2.60
N ILE A 67 9.09 5.05 1.51
CA ILE A 67 8.59 3.65 1.50
C ILE A 67 9.43 2.70 2.36
N VAL A 68 10.77 2.77 2.26
CA VAL A 68 11.67 1.87 3.02
C VAL A 68 11.60 2.14 4.52
N ARG A 69 11.51 3.41 4.92
CA ARG A 69 11.38 3.79 6.34
C ARG A 69 10.06 3.35 6.93
N ARG A 70 8.97 3.43 6.15
CA ARG A 70 7.64 2.95 6.56
C ARG A 70 7.59 1.43 6.63
N ALA A 71 8.22 0.72 5.69
CA ALA A 71 8.37 -0.73 5.76
C ALA A 71 9.12 -1.15 7.05
N ALA A 72 10.25 -0.50 7.35
CA ALA A 72 10.99 -0.75 8.58
C ALA A 72 10.17 -0.42 9.85
N ALA A 73 9.33 0.62 9.83
CA ALA A 73 8.44 0.94 10.94
C ALA A 73 7.36 -0.15 11.13
N ALA A 74 6.78 -0.66 10.06
CA ALA A 74 5.81 -1.77 10.10
C ALA A 74 6.48 -3.07 10.59
N ALA A 75 7.72 -3.35 10.16
CA ALA A 75 8.49 -4.50 10.62
C ALA A 75 8.71 -4.46 12.14
N ARG A 76 9.05 -3.29 12.70
CA ARG A 76 9.19 -3.08 14.15
C ARG A 76 7.87 -3.29 14.92
N LYS A 77 6.73 -3.04 14.26
CA LYS A 77 5.38 -3.31 14.79
C LYS A 77 4.94 -4.77 14.59
N GLY A 78 5.81 -5.66 14.13
CA GLY A 78 5.55 -7.10 14.03
C GLY A 78 5.24 -7.62 12.64
N VAL A 79 5.32 -6.80 11.58
CA VAL A 79 5.17 -7.26 10.18
C VAL A 79 6.54 -7.63 9.61
N LYS A 80 7.10 -8.76 10.06
CA LYS A 80 8.49 -9.16 9.79
C LYS A 80 8.87 -9.29 8.31
N GLY A 81 7.90 -9.59 7.43
CA GLY A 81 8.13 -9.59 5.98
C GLY A 81 8.58 -8.25 5.43
N LEU A 82 8.37 -7.14 6.17
CA LEU A 82 8.77 -5.79 5.79
C LEU A 82 10.15 -5.35 6.36
N ASP A 83 10.93 -6.27 6.94
CA ASP A 83 12.33 -5.99 7.22
C ASP A 83 13.04 -5.64 5.89
N ALA A 84 13.89 -4.62 5.91
CA ALA A 84 14.47 -4.03 4.69
C ALA A 84 15.15 -5.07 3.78
N LYS A 85 15.83 -6.05 4.34
CA LYS A 85 16.50 -7.13 3.60
C LYS A 85 15.54 -8.09 2.87
N ASN A 86 14.25 -8.07 3.21
CA ASN A 86 13.23 -8.92 2.61
C ASN A 86 12.43 -8.22 1.49
N LEU A 87 12.73 -6.95 1.20
CA LEU A 87 12.01 -6.18 0.17
C LEU A 87 12.59 -6.50 -1.21
N GLU A 88 12.07 -7.56 -1.85
CA GLU A 88 12.58 -8.08 -3.12
C GLU A 88 11.63 -7.88 -4.30
N HIS A 89 10.36 -7.51 -4.08
CA HIS A 89 9.36 -7.41 -5.14
C HIS A 89 8.66 -6.05 -5.11
N VAL A 90 8.63 -5.36 -6.25
CA VAL A 90 7.87 -4.12 -6.44
C VAL A 90 7.13 -4.11 -7.77
N PHE A 91 5.86 -3.72 -7.74
CA PHE A 91 4.95 -3.58 -8.87
C PHE A 91 4.63 -2.09 -9.02
N ILE A 92 5.11 -1.46 -10.07
CA ILE A 92 4.92 -0.02 -10.31
C ILE A 92 3.67 0.18 -11.17
N SER A 93 2.73 0.97 -10.67
CA SER A 93 1.48 1.27 -11.38
C SER A 93 1.73 2.15 -12.62
N HIS A 94 2.49 3.23 -12.46
CA HIS A 94 2.88 4.15 -13.51
C HIS A 94 4.12 4.95 -13.09
N LEU A 95 4.70 5.74 -14.00
CA LEU A 95 6.00 6.38 -13.76
C LEU A 95 5.92 7.82 -13.27
N HIS A 96 4.83 8.28 -12.64
CA HIS A 96 4.86 9.54 -11.91
C HIS A 96 5.90 9.51 -10.78
N SER A 97 6.48 10.65 -10.50
CA SER A 97 7.58 10.75 -9.54
C SER A 97 7.18 10.37 -8.12
N ASP A 98 5.98 10.69 -7.69
CA ASP A 98 5.48 10.34 -6.36
C ASP A 98 5.27 8.82 -6.17
N HIS A 99 5.14 8.05 -7.26
CA HIS A 99 5.07 6.58 -7.23
C HIS A 99 6.44 5.91 -7.41
N THR A 100 7.48 6.65 -7.81
CA THR A 100 8.78 6.06 -8.20
C THR A 100 10.00 6.67 -7.52
N ILE A 101 9.91 7.86 -6.90
CA ILE A 101 11.07 8.55 -6.34
C ILE A 101 11.72 7.81 -5.15
N GLY A 102 10.99 6.91 -4.51
CA GLY A 102 11.51 6.01 -3.49
C GLY A 102 12.26 4.79 -4.04
N LEU A 103 12.26 4.58 -5.38
CA LEU A 103 12.89 3.43 -5.99
C LEU A 103 14.41 3.38 -5.74
N PRO A 104 15.19 4.46 -5.83
CA PRO A 104 16.59 4.44 -5.43
C PRO A 104 16.78 4.08 -3.94
N ASP A 105 15.93 4.59 -3.04
CA ASP A 105 15.97 4.20 -1.63
C ASP A 105 15.68 2.69 -1.47
N LEU A 106 14.72 2.15 -2.21
CA LEU A 106 14.41 0.72 -2.21
C LEU A 106 15.55 -0.13 -2.79
N ILE A 107 16.27 0.36 -3.80
CA ILE A 107 17.42 -0.36 -4.38
C ILE A 107 18.60 -0.35 -3.41
N PHE A 108 19.02 0.82 -2.96
CA PHE A 108 20.32 1.00 -2.30
C PHE A 108 20.25 0.86 -0.79
N THR A 109 19.24 1.39 -0.11
CA THR A 109 19.13 1.26 1.35
C THR A 109 18.89 -0.20 1.75
N THR A 110 18.08 -0.94 1.01
CA THR A 110 17.84 -2.36 1.34
C THR A 110 19.06 -3.23 1.03
N TRP A 111 19.83 -2.91 -0.01
CA TRP A 111 21.13 -3.54 -0.27
C TRP A 111 22.12 -3.32 0.87
N VAL A 112 22.26 -2.07 1.32
CA VAL A 112 23.12 -1.72 2.47
C VAL A 112 22.67 -2.44 3.75
N LEU A 113 21.37 -2.74 3.87
CA LEU A 113 20.78 -3.48 4.97
C LEU A 113 20.68 -4.99 4.68
N GLU A 114 21.64 -5.51 3.89
CA GLU A 114 21.88 -6.93 3.66
C GLU A 114 20.84 -7.66 2.80
N ARG A 115 20.13 -6.97 1.90
CA ARG A 115 19.39 -7.68 0.85
C ARG A 115 20.42 -8.38 -0.06
N GLU A 116 20.30 -9.69 -0.19
CA GLU A 116 21.21 -10.52 -0.97
C GLU A 116 20.80 -10.64 -2.43
N ASN A 117 19.49 -10.75 -2.68
CA ASN A 117 18.94 -10.94 -4.01
C ASN A 117 18.70 -9.61 -4.75
N PRO A 118 18.72 -9.62 -6.09
CA PRO A 118 18.27 -8.47 -6.88
C PRO A 118 16.83 -8.06 -6.54
N LEU A 119 16.55 -6.76 -6.63
CA LEU A 119 15.18 -6.27 -6.61
C LEU A 119 14.46 -6.68 -7.89
N ARG A 120 13.33 -7.34 -7.80
CA ARG A 120 12.45 -7.66 -8.94
C ARG A 120 11.43 -6.55 -9.10
N ALA A 121 11.54 -5.77 -10.17
CA ALA A 121 10.68 -4.63 -10.47
C ALA A 121 9.82 -4.92 -11.70
N PHE A 122 8.51 -4.83 -11.52
CA PHE A 122 7.50 -5.03 -12.56
C PHE A 122 6.77 -3.71 -12.80
N GLY A 123 6.55 -3.31 -14.07
CA GLY A 123 5.82 -2.07 -14.33
C GLY A 123 5.74 -1.72 -15.82
N PRO A 124 5.32 -0.48 -16.14
CA PRO A 124 5.13 -0.03 -17.51
C PRO A 124 6.45 0.12 -18.27
N ALA A 125 6.32 0.28 -19.59
CA ALA A 125 7.45 0.64 -20.46
C ALA A 125 8.13 1.92 -19.97
N GLY A 126 9.47 1.93 -19.97
CA GLY A 126 10.33 2.98 -19.43
C GLY A 126 10.87 2.68 -18.02
N LEU A 127 10.30 1.70 -17.30
CA LEU A 127 10.80 1.30 -15.97
C LEU A 127 12.23 0.74 -16.06
N LYS A 128 12.54 -0.04 -17.13
CA LYS A 128 13.89 -0.57 -17.33
C LYS A 128 14.89 0.55 -17.54
N GLU A 129 14.58 1.50 -18.40
CA GLU A 129 15.44 2.66 -18.65
C GLU A 129 15.68 3.48 -17.38
N MET A 130 14.60 3.71 -16.59
CA MET A 130 14.69 4.39 -15.29
C MET A 130 15.65 3.66 -14.34
N THR A 131 15.52 2.35 -14.16
CA THR A 131 16.38 1.58 -13.26
C THR A 131 17.83 1.54 -13.73
N ASP A 132 18.08 1.39 -15.05
CA ASP A 132 19.42 1.42 -15.63
C ASP A 132 20.12 2.79 -15.38
N HIS A 133 19.38 3.89 -15.49
CA HIS A 133 19.91 5.23 -15.21
C HIS A 133 20.16 5.46 -13.72
N LEU A 134 19.31 4.94 -12.85
CA LEU A 134 19.53 4.99 -11.39
C LEU A 134 20.81 4.25 -11.02
N LEU A 135 21.04 3.03 -11.52
CA LEU A 135 22.28 2.30 -11.26
C LEU A 135 23.51 3.06 -11.77
N LYS A 136 23.44 3.69 -12.95
CA LYS A 136 24.53 4.54 -13.45
C LYS A 136 24.76 5.78 -12.59
N ALA A 137 23.69 6.43 -12.12
CA ALA A 137 23.80 7.62 -11.26
C ALA A 137 24.50 7.32 -9.93
N TYR A 138 24.36 6.11 -9.41
CA TYR A 138 24.98 5.66 -8.16
C TYR A 138 26.23 4.78 -8.36
N ALA A 139 26.81 4.76 -9.58
CA ALA A 139 27.95 3.90 -9.89
C ALA A 139 29.11 4.06 -8.91
N SER A 140 29.48 5.30 -8.54
CA SER A 140 30.56 5.56 -7.58
C SER A 140 30.28 5.04 -6.18
N ASP A 141 29.01 5.09 -5.70
CA ASP A 141 28.63 4.52 -4.43
C ASP A 141 28.67 3.00 -4.47
N ILE A 142 28.20 2.40 -5.56
CA ILE A 142 28.25 0.95 -5.78
C ILE A 142 29.71 0.44 -5.76
N GLU A 143 30.60 1.06 -6.54
CA GLU A 143 32.03 0.73 -6.59
C GLU A 143 32.68 0.85 -5.21
N ASN A 144 32.46 1.97 -4.52
CA ASN A 144 33.02 2.20 -3.18
C ASN A 144 32.60 1.13 -2.18
N ARG A 145 31.33 0.67 -2.24
CA ARG A 145 30.84 -0.36 -1.31
C ARG A 145 31.35 -1.76 -1.65
N LEU A 146 31.48 -2.08 -2.95
CA LEU A 146 31.95 -3.41 -3.37
C LEU A 146 33.45 -3.58 -3.17
N ASP A 147 34.25 -2.54 -3.45
CA ASP A 147 35.71 -2.60 -3.41
C ASP A 147 36.30 -1.98 -2.13
N GLY A 148 35.45 -1.37 -1.29
CA GLY A 148 35.86 -0.69 -0.06
C GLY A 148 35.83 -1.58 1.17
N LEU A 149 35.60 -0.96 2.35
CA LEU A 149 35.65 -1.64 3.64
C LEU A 149 34.30 -2.15 4.14
N GLN A 150 33.20 -1.76 3.48
CA GLN A 150 31.87 -2.19 3.87
C GLN A 150 31.61 -3.62 3.40
N PRO A 151 31.14 -4.54 4.27
CA PRO A 151 30.72 -5.87 3.83
C PRO A 151 29.41 -5.77 3.04
N ALA A 152 29.50 -5.53 1.74
CA ALA A 152 28.35 -5.43 0.85
C ALA A 152 28.07 -6.76 0.13
N THR A 153 26.80 -7.12 -0.03
CA THR A 153 26.41 -8.26 -0.85
C THR A 153 26.66 -7.95 -2.32
N LYS A 154 27.10 -8.96 -3.10
CA LYS A 154 27.50 -8.74 -4.50
C LYS A 154 26.32 -8.49 -5.45
N ASN A 155 25.13 -8.96 -5.09
CA ASN A 155 23.95 -8.96 -5.99
C ASN A 155 22.86 -8.02 -5.55
N GLY A 156 22.82 -7.62 -4.28
CA GLY A 156 21.68 -6.91 -3.71
C GLY A 156 21.38 -5.53 -4.32
N TYR A 157 22.33 -4.89 -5.00
CA TYR A 157 22.10 -3.62 -5.69
C TYR A 157 21.52 -3.78 -7.10
N HIS A 158 21.52 -4.99 -7.65
CA HIS A 158 20.95 -5.23 -8.97
C HIS A 158 19.42 -5.12 -8.99
N VAL A 159 18.88 -4.80 -10.16
CA VAL A 159 17.45 -4.76 -10.40
C VAL A 159 17.12 -5.65 -11.61
N GLU A 160 16.25 -6.64 -11.38
CA GLU A 160 15.65 -7.44 -12.45
C GLU A 160 14.34 -6.77 -12.87
N THR A 161 14.41 -5.93 -13.88
CA THR A 161 13.25 -5.17 -14.37
C THR A 161 12.52 -5.93 -15.45
N ARG A 162 11.20 -6.04 -15.28
CA ARG A 162 10.27 -6.58 -16.27
C ARG A 162 9.20 -5.56 -16.62
N GLU A 163 9.24 -5.05 -17.84
CA GLU A 163 8.17 -4.27 -18.42
C GLU A 163 7.03 -5.20 -18.81
N ILE A 164 5.84 -4.92 -18.28
CA ILE A 164 4.72 -5.87 -18.29
C ILE A 164 3.65 -5.49 -19.30
N ARG A 165 2.71 -6.42 -19.50
CA ARG A 165 1.45 -6.24 -20.22
C ARG A 165 0.32 -6.79 -19.34
N PRO A 166 -0.96 -6.42 -19.58
CA PRO A 166 -2.08 -7.01 -18.84
C PRO A 166 -2.08 -8.54 -18.87
N GLY A 167 -2.42 -9.13 -17.74
CA GLY A 167 -2.42 -10.58 -17.52
C GLY A 167 -1.68 -10.95 -16.25
N VAL A 168 -1.39 -12.24 -16.05
CA VAL A 168 -0.58 -12.73 -14.94
C VAL A 168 0.87 -12.30 -15.17
N VAL A 169 1.40 -11.44 -14.28
CA VAL A 169 2.73 -10.84 -14.40
C VAL A 169 3.74 -11.47 -13.44
N TYR A 170 3.25 -12.06 -12.36
CA TYR A 170 4.04 -12.79 -11.38
C TYR A 170 3.21 -13.90 -10.72
N GLU A 171 3.84 -15.01 -10.39
CA GLU A 171 3.22 -16.11 -9.66
C GLU A 171 4.28 -16.91 -8.90
N ASP A 172 3.99 -17.21 -7.64
CA ASP A 172 4.73 -18.16 -6.81
C ASP A 172 3.75 -18.98 -5.93
N GLU A 173 4.27 -19.74 -4.97
CA GLU A 173 3.44 -20.57 -4.08
C GLU A 173 2.56 -19.76 -3.10
N ARG A 174 2.76 -18.44 -2.99
CA ARG A 174 2.06 -17.53 -2.07
C ARG A 174 1.08 -16.62 -2.76
N VAL A 175 1.35 -16.24 -4.01
CA VAL A 175 0.56 -15.19 -4.67
C VAL A 175 0.52 -15.37 -6.18
N ARG A 176 -0.61 -15.04 -6.77
CA ARG A 176 -0.73 -14.76 -8.20
C ARG A 176 -1.03 -13.27 -8.37
N VAL A 177 -0.21 -12.56 -9.13
CA VAL A 177 -0.38 -11.13 -9.41
C VAL A 177 -0.82 -10.95 -10.85
N THR A 178 -1.99 -10.35 -11.02
CA THR A 178 -2.55 -9.99 -12.32
C THR A 178 -2.55 -8.48 -12.48
N ALA A 179 -1.92 -7.98 -13.53
CA ALA A 179 -1.97 -6.57 -13.92
C ALA A 179 -3.10 -6.35 -14.93
N PHE A 180 -3.73 -5.19 -14.86
CA PHE A 180 -4.73 -4.74 -15.83
C PHE A 180 -4.57 -3.24 -16.10
N TYR A 181 -4.93 -2.80 -17.31
CA TYR A 181 -4.87 -1.38 -17.63
C TYR A 181 -5.91 -0.58 -16.87
N VAL A 182 -5.50 0.62 -16.47
CA VAL A 182 -6.37 1.69 -15.97
C VAL A 182 -6.03 2.98 -16.72
N ASP A 183 -7.00 3.90 -16.80
CA ASP A 183 -6.83 5.17 -17.50
C ASP A 183 -6.39 6.25 -16.50
N HIS A 184 -5.19 6.82 -16.71
CA HIS A 184 -4.65 7.90 -15.89
C HIS A 184 -4.16 9.07 -16.77
N GLY A 185 -5.05 9.98 -17.11
CA GLY A 185 -4.75 11.18 -17.89
C GLY A 185 -4.14 10.87 -19.25
N THR A 186 -2.89 11.30 -19.45
CA THR A 186 -2.16 11.12 -20.72
C THR A 186 -1.14 9.97 -20.67
N TRP A 187 -1.03 9.25 -19.56
CA TRP A 187 -0.18 8.07 -19.49
C TRP A 187 -0.69 6.98 -20.43
N LYS A 188 0.20 6.44 -21.25
CA LYS A 188 -0.15 5.37 -22.21
C LYS A 188 -0.32 4.02 -21.53
N GLU A 189 0.44 3.79 -20.46
CA GLU A 189 0.42 2.56 -19.68
C GLU A 189 0.36 2.93 -18.21
N SER A 190 -0.78 2.62 -17.61
CA SER A 190 -0.99 2.65 -16.16
C SER A 190 -1.70 1.37 -15.76
N PHE A 191 -1.30 0.81 -14.63
CA PHE A 191 -1.77 -0.50 -14.18
C PHE A 191 -2.46 -0.43 -12.82
N GLY A 192 -3.59 -1.12 -12.71
CA GLY A 192 -4.05 -1.69 -11.46
C GLY A 192 -3.53 -3.11 -11.29
N TYR A 193 -3.49 -3.59 -10.06
CA TYR A 193 -3.01 -4.92 -9.72
C TYR A 193 -4.02 -5.68 -8.88
N ARG A 194 -4.23 -6.96 -9.20
CA ARG A 194 -4.95 -7.91 -8.36
C ARG A 194 -3.99 -8.95 -7.83
N PHE A 195 -4.00 -9.14 -6.52
CA PHE A 195 -3.25 -10.17 -5.79
C PHE A 195 -4.23 -11.21 -5.29
N ASP A 196 -4.13 -12.43 -5.79
CA ASP A 196 -4.84 -13.58 -5.27
C ASP A 196 -3.87 -14.39 -4.41
N THR A 197 -4.14 -14.45 -3.12
CA THR A 197 -3.36 -15.16 -2.10
C THR A 197 -4.16 -16.36 -1.57
N PRO A 198 -3.60 -17.25 -0.74
CA PRO A 198 -4.32 -18.41 -0.25
C PRO A 198 -5.58 -18.12 0.57
N ASP A 199 -5.67 -16.93 1.16
CA ASP A 199 -6.74 -16.56 2.09
C ASP A 199 -7.42 -15.23 1.75
N ARG A 200 -6.92 -14.46 0.76
CA ARG A 200 -7.49 -13.15 0.38
C ARG A 200 -7.27 -12.81 -1.09
N SER A 201 -8.17 -11.99 -1.60
CA SER A 201 -8.01 -11.27 -2.86
C SER A 201 -7.90 -9.77 -2.60
N VAL A 202 -6.82 -9.14 -3.06
CA VAL A 202 -6.54 -7.71 -2.86
C VAL A 202 -6.41 -7.03 -4.20
N VAL A 203 -7.10 -5.91 -4.40
CA VAL A 203 -6.97 -5.10 -5.61
C VAL A 203 -6.45 -3.72 -5.24
N VAL A 204 -5.42 -3.26 -5.96
CA VAL A 204 -4.87 -1.90 -5.85
C VAL A 204 -5.10 -1.20 -7.17
N SER A 205 -5.78 -0.04 -7.14
CA SER A 205 -6.18 0.66 -8.37
C SER A 205 -5.01 1.28 -9.13
N GLY A 206 -3.94 1.70 -8.44
CA GLY A 206 -3.08 2.77 -8.94
C GLY A 206 -3.87 4.07 -9.07
N ASP A 207 -3.30 5.08 -9.72
CA ASP A 207 -4.03 6.31 -10.05
C ASP A 207 -4.88 6.10 -11.30
N CYS A 208 -6.17 6.44 -11.22
CA CYS A 208 -7.06 6.22 -12.37
C CYS A 208 -8.39 6.97 -12.28
N ILE A 209 -9.03 7.13 -13.43
CA ILE A 209 -10.46 7.39 -13.52
C ILE A 209 -11.24 6.05 -13.44
N PRO A 210 -12.57 6.07 -13.19
CA PRO A 210 -13.38 4.85 -13.22
C PRO A 210 -13.21 4.10 -14.53
N SER A 211 -12.93 2.80 -14.48
CA SER A 211 -12.78 1.97 -15.67
C SER A 211 -13.51 0.63 -15.55
N PRO A 212 -14.04 0.08 -16.68
CA PRO A 212 -14.68 -1.23 -16.70
C PRO A 212 -13.72 -2.35 -16.27
N GLU A 213 -12.43 -2.25 -16.61
CA GLU A 213 -11.42 -3.25 -16.24
C GLU A 213 -11.20 -3.28 -14.73
N LEU A 214 -11.08 -2.11 -14.09
CA LEU A 214 -11.01 -2.03 -12.62
C LEU A 214 -12.21 -2.70 -11.96
N ILE A 215 -13.43 -2.38 -12.42
CA ILE A 215 -14.66 -2.97 -11.90
C ILE A 215 -14.64 -4.49 -12.07
N ARG A 216 -14.23 -4.98 -13.23
CA ARG A 216 -14.13 -6.41 -13.52
C ARG A 216 -13.17 -7.14 -12.57
N PHE A 217 -11.98 -6.59 -12.36
CA PHE A 217 -10.95 -7.21 -11.52
C PHE A 217 -11.22 -7.04 -10.03
N ALA A 218 -11.90 -5.98 -9.61
CA ALA A 218 -12.24 -5.73 -8.21
C ALA A 218 -13.54 -6.40 -7.75
N LYS A 219 -14.33 -7.00 -8.66
CA LYS A 219 -15.62 -7.59 -8.31
C LYS A 219 -15.46 -8.70 -7.25
N GLY A 220 -16.08 -8.49 -6.08
CA GLY A 220 -16.11 -9.43 -4.97
C GLY A 220 -14.73 -9.65 -4.32
N CYS A 221 -13.77 -8.74 -4.50
CA CYS A 221 -12.49 -8.85 -3.80
C CYS A 221 -12.65 -8.60 -2.29
N ASP A 222 -11.76 -9.18 -1.49
CA ASP A 222 -11.79 -9.00 -0.05
C ASP A 222 -11.37 -7.58 0.35
N VAL A 223 -10.37 -7.01 -0.34
CA VAL A 223 -9.89 -5.65 -0.10
C VAL A 223 -9.71 -4.92 -1.42
N LEU A 224 -10.38 -3.78 -1.57
CA LEU A 224 -10.13 -2.82 -2.65
C LEU A 224 -9.42 -1.59 -2.09
N ILE A 225 -8.18 -1.37 -2.51
CA ILE A 225 -7.39 -0.19 -2.19
C ILE A 225 -7.47 0.74 -3.39
N HIS A 226 -8.03 1.92 -3.19
CA HIS A 226 -8.30 2.83 -4.31
C HIS A 226 -7.90 4.27 -3.96
N GLU A 227 -7.30 4.95 -4.94
CA GLU A 227 -7.03 6.38 -4.86
C GLU A 227 -8.33 7.19 -4.85
N VAL A 228 -8.31 8.40 -4.30
CA VAL A 228 -9.52 9.20 -4.25
C VAL A 228 -9.25 10.68 -4.11
N PHE A 229 -10.10 11.50 -4.73
CA PHE A 229 -10.19 12.90 -4.36
C PHE A 229 -11.56 13.27 -3.74
N SER A 230 -11.54 14.27 -2.83
CA SER A 230 -12.76 14.84 -2.26
C SER A 230 -13.60 15.53 -3.33
N THR A 231 -14.85 15.11 -3.49
CA THR A 231 -15.81 15.78 -4.38
C THR A 231 -16.04 17.24 -3.96
N GLU A 232 -16.15 17.52 -2.67
CA GLU A 232 -16.34 18.89 -2.16
C GLU A 232 -15.05 19.71 -2.25
N GLY A 233 -13.88 19.12 -1.97
CA GLY A 233 -12.58 19.75 -2.16
C GLY A 233 -12.33 20.12 -3.62
N PHE A 234 -12.71 19.26 -4.55
CA PHE A 234 -12.58 19.47 -5.99
C PHE A 234 -13.30 20.75 -6.50
N LYS A 235 -14.47 21.05 -5.97
CA LYS A 235 -15.25 22.25 -6.36
C LYS A 235 -14.50 23.54 -6.11
N ARG A 236 -13.54 23.54 -5.17
CA ARG A 236 -12.72 24.70 -4.81
C ARG A 236 -11.43 24.84 -5.63
N ARG A 237 -11.13 23.85 -6.49
CA ARG A 237 -9.91 23.89 -7.32
C ARG A 237 -10.09 24.84 -8.50
N PRO A 238 -8.99 25.51 -8.96
CA PRO A 238 -9.01 26.27 -10.21
C PRO A 238 -9.44 25.40 -11.41
N PRO A 239 -10.09 25.99 -12.46
CA PRO A 239 -10.66 25.23 -13.58
C PRO A 239 -9.66 24.33 -14.32
N GLU A 240 -8.38 24.74 -14.44
CA GLU A 240 -7.33 23.93 -15.08
C GLU A 240 -7.04 22.67 -14.26
N TRP A 241 -6.99 22.77 -12.92
CA TRP A 241 -6.82 21.63 -12.03
C TRP A 241 -8.05 20.73 -12.00
N GLN A 242 -9.26 21.29 -12.09
CA GLN A 242 -10.46 20.49 -12.21
C GLN A 242 -10.43 19.66 -13.50
N ARG A 243 -10.03 20.26 -14.64
CA ARG A 243 -9.88 19.52 -15.90
C ARG A 243 -8.85 18.40 -15.82
N TYR A 244 -7.71 18.64 -15.14
CA TYR A 244 -6.67 17.64 -14.94
C TYR A 244 -7.19 16.49 -14.08
N HIS A 245 -7.66 16.77 -12.86
CA HIS A 245 -8.06 15.73 -11.91
C HIS A 245 -9.27 14.92 -12.40
N ALA A 246 -10.23 15.54 -13.08
CA ALA A 246 -11.38 14.83 -13.66
C ALA A 246 -11.00 13.82 -14.76
N ARG A 247 -9.78 13.93 -15.32
CA ARG A 247 -9.26 13.01 -16.35
C ARG A 247 -8.19 12.05 -15.84
N SER A 248 -7.79 12.22 -14.60
CA SER A 248 -6.65 11.47 -14.05
C SER A 248 -6.99 10.69 -12.79
N HIS A 249 -8.03 11.10 -12.05
CA HIS A 249 -8.33 10.58 -10.72
C HIS A 249 -9.82 10.34 -10.51
N THR A 250 -10.15 9.60 -9.46
CA THR A 250 -11.51 9.19 -9.09
C THR A 250 -12.01 10.03 -7.92
N SER A 251 -13.22 10.64 -8.08
CA SER A 251 -13.89 11.35 -6.98
C SER A 251 -14.51 10.37 -5.97
N THR A 252 -14.78 10.86 -4.75
CA THR A 252 -15.53 10.09 -3.74
C THR A 252 -16.88 9.62 -4.25
N ALA A 253 -17.60 10.44 -5.05
CA ALA A 253 -18.88 10.06 -5.65
C ALA A 253 -18.73 8.90 -6.66
N GLN A 254 -17.71 8.95 -7.52
CA GLN A 254 -17.40 7.88 -8.47
C GLN A 254 -16.90 6.62 -7.77
N LEU A 255 -16.08 6.77 -6.71
CA LEU A 255 -15.60 5.64 -5.94
C LEU A 255 -16.73 4.91 -5.22
N ALA A 256 -17.72 5.64 -4.70
CA ALA A 256 -18.91 5.03 -4.13
C ALA A 256 -19.67 4.19 -5.17
N ASP A 257 -19.73 4.65 -6.43
CA ASP A 257 -20.36 3.89 -7.52
C ASP A 257 -19.54 2.63 -7.88
N ILE A 258 -18.22 2.74 -7.98
CA ILE A 258 -17.31 1.60 -8.16
C ILE A 258 -17.52 0.58 -7.04
N ALA A 259 -17.57 1.03 -5.78
CA ALA A 259 -17.73 0.15 -4.63
C ALA A 259 -19.09 -0.57 -4.62
N ARG A 260 -20.18 0.08 -5.05
CA ARG A 260 -21.49 -0.58 -5.22
C ARG A 260 -21.46 -1.66 -6.30
N GLN A 261 -20.72 -1.43 -7.39
CA GLN A 261 -20.62 -2.40 -8.49
C GLN A 261 -19.68 -3.57 -8.15
N THR A 262 -18.62 -3.30 -7.42
CA THR A 262 -17.59 -4.30 -7.09
C THR A 262 -17.89 -5.08 -5.81
N GLN A 263 -18.61 -4.48 -4.86
CA GLN A 263 -18.96 -5.05 -3.55
C GLN A 263 -17.74 -5.66 -2.82
N PRO A 264 -16.68 -4.88 -2.57
CA PRO A 264 -15.51 -5.38 -1.86
C PRO A 264 -15.87 -5.67 -0.39
N GLY A 265 -15.17 -6.63 0.23
CA GLY A 265 -15.27 -6.87 1.66
C GLY A 265 -14.88 -5.65 2.49
N LEU A 266 -13.85 -4.92 2.03
CA LEU A 266 -13.40 -3.65 2.59
C LEU A 266 -12.91 -2.72 1.47
N LEU A 267 -13.42 -1.48 1.44
CA LEU A 267 -12.89 -0.39 0.64
C LEU A 267 -11.89 0.42 1.47
N VAL A 268 -10.66 0.53 1.00
CA VAL A 268 -9.58 1.31 1.62
C VAL A 268 -9.24 2.48 0.70
N MET A 269 -9.51 3.69 1.14
CA MET A 269 -9.10 4.91 0.42
C MET A 269 -7.65 5.25 0.76
N TYR A 270 -6.79 5.39 -0.24
CA TYR A 270 -5.41 5.83 -0.11
C TYR A 270 -5.09 6.90 -1.16
N HIS A 271 -3.88 7.43 -1.22
CA HIS A 271 -3.52 8.49 -2.17
C HIS A 271 -4.61 9.60 -2.20
N GLN A 272 -4.96 10.10 -0.99
CA GLN A 272 -6.10 10.98 -0.83
C GLN A 272 -5.76 12.42 -1.21
N LEU A 273 -6.51 12.96 -2.16
CA LEU A 273 -6.46 14.37 -2.54
C LEU A 273 -7.56 15.12 -1.78
N PHE A 274 -7.22 15.59 -0.59
CA PHE A 274 -8.17 16.18 0.37
C PHE A 274 -8.66 17.58 -0.03
N TRP A 275 -7.76 18.44 -0.46
CA TRP A 275 -8.01 19.86 -0.77
C TRP A 275 -8.82 20.61 0.29
N GLY A 276 -8.41 20.41 1.55
CA GLY A 276 -9.01 21.06 2.71
C GLY A 276 -10.19 20.31 3.32
N THR A 277 -10.40 19.04 2.94
CA THR A 277 -11.24 18.08 3.66
C THR A 277 -10.40 17.15 4.52
N THR A 278 -11.04 16.30 5.30
CA THR A 278 -10.42 15.38 6.25
C THR A 278 -10.76 13.91 5.90
N ASP A 279 -10.08 12.94 6.53
CA ASP A 279 -10.37 11.52 6.40
C ASP A 279 -11.86 11.21 6.69
N ASP A 280 -12.41 11.78 7.76
CA ASP A 280 -13.81 11.58 8.14
C ASP A 280 -14.78 12.18 7.12
N GLU A 281 -14.41 13.31 6.51
CA GLU A 281 -15.23 13.94 5.46
C GLU A 281 -15.21 13.12 4.17
N LEU A 282 -14.08 12.51 3.79
CA LEU A 282 -14.05 11.59 2.65
C LEU A 282 -14.99 10.40 2.88
N VAL A 283 -14.97 9.80 4.08
CA VAL A 283 -15.90 8.70 4.42
C VAL A 283 -17.35 9.18 4.36
N LYS A 284 -17.67 10.38 4.88
CA LYS A 284 -19.03 10.95 4.79
C LYS A 284 -19.46 11.20 3.34
N GLU A 285 -18.55 11.67 2.46
CA GLU A 285 -18.84 11.85 1.03
C GLU A 285 -19.18 10.51 0.35
N ILE A 286 -18.44 9.44 0.65
CA ILE A 286 -18.71 8.08 0.17
C ILE A 286 -20.09 7.60 0.63
N ARG A 287 -20.43 7.81 1.91
CA ARG A 287 -21.74 7.46 2.47
C ARG A 287 -22.88 8.26 1.82
N ALA A 288 -22.69 9.57 1.68
CA ALA A 288 -23.67 10.46 1.04
C ALA A 288 -23.90 10.10 -0.44
N ALA A 289 -22.90 9.53 -1.12
CA ALA A 289 -23.00 9.00 -2.48
C ALA A 289 -23.63 7.60 -2.55
N GLY A 290 -24.10 7.03 -1.41
CA GLY A 290 -24.92 5.83 -1.35
C GLY A 290 -24.15 4.50 -1.30
N TYR A 291 -22.92 4.49 -0.76
CA TYR A 291 -22.22 3.25 -0.45
C TYR A 291 -22.23 2.97 1.07
N ASP A 292 -22.91 1.89 1.47
CA ASP A 292 -23.10 1.51 2.86
C ASP A 292 -22.19 0.34 3.34
N GLY A 293 -21.33 -0.19 2.43
CA GLY A 293 -20.38 -1.25 2.76
C GLY A 293 -19.22 -0.76 3.65
N ASN A 294 -18.31 -1.66 4.01
CA ASN A 294 -17.15 -1.29 4.83
C ASN A 294 -16.22 -0.35 4.07
N VAL A 295 -15.93 0.83 4.62
CA VAL A 295 -15.03 1.82 4.04
C VAL A 295 -14.20 2.51 5.10
N VAL A 296 -12.92 2.73 4.81
CA VAL A 296 -11.98 3.46 5.64
C VAL A 296 -11.14 4.43 4.79
N SER A 297 -10.76 5.57 5.35
CA SER A 297 -9.69 6.42 4.83
C SER A 297 -8.41 6.04 5.54
N ALA A 298 -7.46 5.47 4.80
CA ALA A 298 -6.26 4.90 5.38
C ALA A 298 -5.27 5.96 5.87
N LYS A 299 -4.49 5.57 6.85
CA LYS A 299 -3.30 6.28 7.31
C LYS A 299 -2.06 5.43 7.06
N ASP A 300 -0.92 6.09 7.03
CA ASP A 300 0.37 5.39 6.97
C ASP A 300 0.49 4.40 8.13
N LEU A 301 0.92 3.17 7.81
CA LEU A 301 1.10 2.03 8.70
C LEU A 301 -0.20 1.38 9.21
N ASP A 302 -1.35 1.68 8.62
CA ASP A 302 -2.55 0.88 8.83
C ASP A 302 -2.36 -0.54 8.27
N VAL A 303 -2.93 -1.53 8.97
CA VAL A 303 -2.84 -2.96 8.63
C VAL A 303 -4.24 -3.56 8.58
N TYR A 304 -4.55 -4.22 7.48
CA TYR A 304 -5.85 -4.86 7.24
C TYR A 304 -5.71 -6.35 7.00
#